data_c8f0db4c04d0c8a15fc7400de933557b
#
_entry.id   c8f0db4c04d0c8a15fc7400de933557b
#
_cell.length_a   1.000
_cell.length_b   1.000
_cell.length_c   1.000
_cell.angle_alpha   90.00
_cell.angle_beta   90.00
_cell.angle_gamma   90.00
#
_symmetry.space_group_name_H-M   'P 1'
#
loop_
_entity.id
_entity.type
_entity.pdbx_description
1 polymer ?
#
loop_
_entity_poly.entity_id
_entity_poly.type
_entity_poly.pdbx_seq_one_letter_code
_entity_poly.pdbx_strand_id
1 'polypeptide(L)'
;MGTQNLRLELSRDLIDVESIRMNEQQKIDSKKEIEERRRRGQFATPIDLADEITAYGLSVLSTDDISFLEPAVGTGAFISALLRNCKDKYISKCIGYEIDKEYFDVASSLWSYHGFEMKNLDFTRQNPSGKQVNLLISNPPYVRHHYITVEEKTRLNKLVYNEVGINISGLAGLYSYFMLLSHKWLAPGAVSGWLIPKKT
;
A
#
# COMPACT_ATOMS: atom_id res chain seq x y z
N MET A 1 16.52 -12.95 29.89
CA MET A 1 16.28 -11.52 30.17
C MET A 1 16.52 -10.62 28.93
N GLY A 2 17.39 -10.98 27.97
CA GLY A 2 17.70 -10.10 26.83
C GLY A 2 16.62 -9.93 25.76
N THR A 3 15.87 -10.96 25.43
CA THR A 3 14.87 -10.94 24.34
C THR A 3 13.60 -10.16 24.67
N GLN A 4 13.19 -10.10 25.93
CA GLN A 4 11.99 -9.39 26.37
C GLN A 4 12.22 -7.86 26.44
N ASN A 5 13.44 -7.44 26.84
CA ASN A 5 13.82 -6.02 26.83
C ASN A 5 13.98 -5.48 25.39
N LEU A 6 14.58 -6.27 24.48
CA LEU A 6 14.72 -5.90 23.06
C LEU A 6 13.34 -5.73 22.37
N ARG A 7 12.37 -6.60 22.69
CA ARG A 7 10.98 -6.48 22.19
C ARG A 7 10.25 -5.23 22.72
N LEU A 8 10.50 -4.84 23.98
CA LEU A 8 9.91 -3.63 24.56
C LEU A 8 10.52 -2.34 23.97
N GLU A 9 11.81 -2.35 23.67
CA GLU A 9 12.47 -1.23 22.99
C GLU A 9 11.99 -1.09 21.54
N LEU A 10 11.97 -2.18 20.77
CA LEU A 10 11.43 -2.17 19.39
C LEU A 10 9.96 -1.74 19.34
N SER A 11 9.13 -2.10 20.32
CA SER A 11 7.73 -1.68 20.35
C SER A 11 7.55 -0.20 20.69
N ARG A 12 8.42 0.40 21.51
CA ARG A 12 8.44 1.84 21.80
C ARG A 12 8.89 2.62 20.56
N ASP A 13 9.95 2.19 19.89
CA ASP A 13 10.44 2.80 18.67
C ASP A 13 9.36 2.79 17.56
N LEU A 14 8.58 1.71 17.43
CA LEU A 14 7.49 1.64 16.45
C LEU A 14 6.31 2.57 16.77
N ILE A 15 6.00 2.80 18.06
CA ILE A 15 4.98 3.78 18.47
C ILE A 15 5.44 5.20 18.16
N ASP A 16 6.71 5.50 18.40
CA ASP A 16 7.31 6.81 18.10
C ASP A 16 7.35 7.06 16.59
N VAL A 17 7.74 6.07 15.81
CA VAL A 17 7.75 6.14 14.32
C VAL A 17 6.33 6.35 13.78
N GLU A 18 5.32 5.66 14.31
CA GLU A 18 3.92 5.87 13.91
C GLU A 18 3.44 7.28 14.23
N SER A 19 3.79 7.81 15.39
CA SER A 19 3.46 9.18 15.76
C SER A 19 4.11 10.20 14.80
N ILE A 20 5.37 9.98 14.41
CA ILE A 20 6.07 10.80 13.41
C ILE A 20 5.34 10.69 12.06
N ARG A 21 5.03 9.47 11.61
CA ARG A 21 4.30 9.24 10.35
C ARG A 21 2.97 10.00 10.30
N MET A 22 2.18 9.91 11.37
CA MET A 22 0.88 10.59 11.46
C MET A 22 1.04 12.12 11.41
N ASN A 23 2.02 12.67 12.13
CA ASN A 23 2.30 14.10 12.13
C ASN A 23 2.73 14.59 10.73
N GLU A 24 3.62 13.86 10.04
CA GLU A 24 4.04 14.20 8.68
C GLU A 24 2.88 14.07 7.68
N GLN A 25 2.06 13.03 7.80
CA GLN A 25 0.82 12.88 7.02
C GLN A 25 -0.09 14.10 7.18
N GLN A 26 -0.34 14.51 8.42
CA GLN A 26 -1.19 15.67 8.70
C GLN A 26 -0.61 16.98 8.15
N LYS A 27 0.71 17.17 8.23
CA LYS A 27 1.39 18.34 7.64
C LYS A 27 1.22 18.41 6.13
N ILE A 28 1.39 17.27 5.43
CA ILE A 28 1.19 17.22 3.98
C ILE A 28 -0.28 17.49 3.64
N ASP A 29 -1.20 16.81 4.33
CA ASP A 29 -2.64 16.94 4.10
C ASP A 29 -3.15 18.35 4.32
N SER A 30 -2.60 19.07 5.30
CA SER A 30 -3.00 20.45 5.61
C SER A 30 -2.56 21.48 4.57
N LYS A 31 -1.54 21.17 3.75
CA LYS A 31 -1.06 22.02 2.66
C LYS A 31 -1.86 21.84 1.37
N LYS A 32 -2.61 20.75 1.24
CA LYS A 32 -3.35 20.40 0.03
C LYS A 32 -4.84 20.72 0.20
N GLU A 33 -5.41 21.34 -0.83
CA GLU A 33 -6.85 21.58 -0.88
C GLU A 33 -7.62 20.24 -0.79
N ILE A 34 -8.71 20.23 -0.01
CA ILE A 34 -9.55 19.02 0.18
C ILE A 34 -10.03 18.49 -1.18
N GLU A 35 -10.41 19.38 -2.09
CA GLU A 35 -10.90 18.99 -3.41
C GLU A 35 -9.78 18.41 -4.30
N GLU A 36 -8.56 18.92 -4.18
CA GLU A 36 -7.39 18.35 -4.86
C GLU A 36 -7.12 16.91 -4.38
N ARG A 37 -7.12 16.69 -3.06
CA ARG A 37 -6.95 15.36 -2.47
C ARG A 37 -8.05 14.39 -2.93
N ARG A 38 -9.31 14.86 -2.99
CA ARG A 38 -10.44 14.08 -3.52
C ARG A 38 -10.26 13.71 -4.99
N ARG A 39 -9.80 14.65 -5.83
CA ARG A 39 -9.52 14.37 -7.25
C ARG A 39 -8.40 13.37 -7.44
N ARG A 40 -7.39 13.43 -6.61
CA ARG A 40 -6.27 12.48 -6.61
C ARG A 40 -6.58 11.17 -5.89
N GLY A 41 -7.73 11.06 -5.22
CA GLY A 41 -8.12 9.89 -4.46
C GLY A 41 -7.25 9.64 -3.23
N GLN A 42 -6.64 10.70 -2.67
CA GLN A 42 -5.70 10.65 -1.54
C GLN A 42 -6.46 10.70 -0.21
N PHE A 43 -6.57 9.56 0.44
CA PHE A 43 -7.21 9.42 1.74
C PHE A 43 -6.29 8.67 2.69
N ALA A 44 -5.93 9.31 3.81
CA ALA A 44 -5.15 8.68 4.86
C ALA A 44 -5.91 7.49 5.46
N THR A 45 -5.21 6.38 5.68
CA THR A 45 -5.78 5.21 6.35
C THR A 45 -5.68 5.41 7.87
N PRO A 46 -6.81 5.33 8.62
CA PRO A 46 -6.78 5.34 10.07
C PRO A 46 -5.96 4.18 10.63
N ILE A 47 -5.25 4.43 11.73
CA ILE A 47 -4.32 3.45 12.33
C ILE A 47 -5.04 2.16 12.72
N ASP A 48 -6.19 2.25 13.41
CA ASP A 48 -6.94 1.08 13.87
C ASP A 48 -7.38 0.21 12.69
N LEU A 49 -7.84 0.85 11.60
CA LEU A 49 -8.26 0.15 10.40
C LEU A 49 -7.08 -0.51 9.68
N ALA A 50 -5.92 0.16 9.62
CA ALA A 50 -4.70 -0.43 9.07
C ALA A 50 -4.27 -1.65 9.88
N ASP A 51 -4.32 -1.58 11.20
CA ASP A 51 -3.98 -2.68 12.09
C ASP A 51 -4.95 -3.86 11.94
N GLU A 52 -6.27 -3.62 11.92
CA GLU A 52 -7.28 -4.68 11.77
C GLU A 52 -7.11 -5.44 10.43
N ILE A 53 -6.99 -4.71 9.32
CA ILE A 53 -6.82 -5.32 8.00
C ILE A 53 -5.51 -6.09 7.93
N THR A 54 -4.43 -5.53 8.46
CA THR A 54 -3.11 -6.18 8.44
C THR A 54 -3.09 -7.41 9.32
N ALA A 55 -3.61 -7.34 10.55
CA ALA A 55 -3.70 -8.48 11.45
C ALA A 55 -4.54 -9.62 10.83
N TYR A 56 -5.66 -9.29 10.19
CA TYR A 56 -6.46 -10.28 9.48
C TYR A 56 -5.67 -10.90 8.31
N GLY A 57 -5.04 -10.09 7.46
CA GLY A 57 -4.21 -10.59 6.35
C GLY A 57 -3.11 -11.55 6.81
N LEU A 58 -2.42 -11.20 7.90
CA LEU A 58 -1.39 -12.04 8.51
C LEU A 58 -1.95 -13.33 9.12
N SER A 59 -3.17 -13.31 9.65
CA SER A 59 -3.80 -14.50 10.26
C SER A 59 -4.19 -15.57 9.24
N VAL A 60 -4.51 -15.16 8.00
CA VAL A 60 -4.87 -16.08 6.92
C VAL A 60 -3.69 -16.46 6.02
N LEU A 61 -2.54 -15.81 6.20
CA LEU A 61 -1.32 -16.13 5.47
C LEU A 61 -0.73 -17.45 5.98
N SER A 62 -0.54 -18.42 5.09
CA SER A 62 -0.12 -19.79 5.42
C SER A 62 1.37 -19.96 5.71
N THR A 63 2.17 -18.89 5.67
CA THR A 63 3.62 -18.90 5.90
C THR A 63 4.05 -17.85 6.91
N ASP A 64 5.20 -18.09 7.55
CA ASP A 64 5.83 -17.11 8.44
C ASP A 64 6.82 -16.20 7.73
N ASP A 65 7.22 -16.54 6.51
CA ASP A 65 8.01 -15.66 5.64
C ASP A 65 7.08 -14.72 4.85
N ILE A 66 7.17 -13.42 5.14
CA ILE A 66 6.34 -12.39 4.53
C ILE A 66 7.12 -11.68 3.43
N SER A 67 6.59 -11.74 2.21
CA SER A 67 6.97 -10.85 1.12
C SER A 67 5.81 -9.94 0.78
N PHE A 68 5.96 -8.65 1.07
CA PHE A 68 4.89 -7.66 1.09
C PHE A 68 4.97 -6.67 -0.06
N LEU A 69 3.81 -6.29 -0.60
CA LEU A 69 3.66 -5.23 -1.60
C LEU A 69 2.58 -4.24 -1.18
N GLU A 70 2.89 -2.95 -1.23
CA GLU A 70 1.92 -1.86 -1.10
C GLU A 70 1.95 -0.96 -2.36
N PRO A 71 0.98 -1.11 -3.28
CA PRO A 71 0.94 -0.38 -4.55
C PRO A 71 0.71 1.13 -4.46
N ALA A 72 0.21 1.62 -3.32
CA ALA A 72 -0.08 3.03 -3.06
C ALA A 72 0.23 3.33 -1.59
N VAL A 73 1.53 3.45 -1.28
CA VAL A 73 2.02 3.40 0.10
C VAL A 73 1.65 4.64 0.92
N GLY A 74 1.43 5.78 0.29
CA GLY A 74 1.26 7.05 1.01
C GLY A 74 2.46 7.33 1.91
N THR A 75 2.22 7.57 3.20
CA THR A 75 3.28 7.64 4.22
C THR A 75 3.59 6.29 4.87
N GLY A 76 2.92 5.19 4.46
CA GLY A 76 3.21 3.84 4.92
C GLY A 76 2.38 3.36 6.11
N ALA A 77 1.07 3.64 6.13
CA ALA A 77 0.19 3.19 7.21
C ALA A 77 0.14 1.66 7.34
N PHE A 78 0.06 0.94 6.23
CA PHE A 78 0.06 -0.52 6.24
C PHE A 78 1.46 -1.12 6.50
N ILE A 79 2.54 -0.42 6.11
CA ILE A 79 3.90 -0.83 6.48
C ILE A 79 4.09 -0.73 8.00
N SER A 80 3.64 0.38 8.59
CA SER A 80 3.66 0.56 10.05
C SER A 80 2.81 -0.51 10.75
N ALA A 81 1.60 -0.78 10.25
CA ALA A 81 0.73 -1.83 10.77
C ALA A 81 1.36 -3.22 10.62
N LEU A 82 2.04 -3.50 9.50
CA LEU A 82 2.75 -4.76 9.29
C LEU A 82 3.82 -4.98 10.36
N LEU A 83 4.65 -3.97 10.62
CA LEU A 83 5.70 -4.05 11.65
C LEU A 83 5.13 -4.26 13.06
N ARG A 84 4.01 -3.61 13.39
CA ARG A 84 3.34 -3.79 14.69
C ARG A 84 2.69 -5.16 14.85
N ASN A 85 2.22 -5.78 13.76
CA ASN A 85 1.41 -6.99 13.80
C ASN A 85 2.15 -8.26 13.35
N CYS A 86 3.35 -8.18 12.77
CA CYS A 86 4.08 -9.35 12.24
C CYS A 86 4.52 -10.35 13.33
N LYS A 87 4.58 -9.93 14.60
CA LYS A 87 4.89 -10.79 15.77
C LYS A 87 6.15 -11.62 15.53
N ASP A 88 5.97 -12.94 15.36
CA ASP A 88 7.04 -13.92 15.19
C ASP A 88 7.31 -14.25 13.71
N LYS A 89 6.58 -13.60 12.79
CA LYS A 89 6.79 -13.76 11.35
C LYS A 89 7.97 -12.91 10.88
N TYR A 90 8.62 -13.36 9.80
CA TYR A 90 9.79 -12.72 9.21
C TYR A 90 9.41 -11.98 7.92
N ILE A 91 9.80 -10.72 7.79
CA ILE A 91 9.59 -9.93 6.58
C ILE A 91 10.85 -10.05 5.72
N SER A 92 10.81 -10.92 4.71
CA SER A 92 11.93 -11.11 3.77
C SER A 92 11.99 -10.06 2.66
N LYS A 93 10.85 -9.44 2.37
CA LYS A 93 10.72 -8.43 1.32
C LYS A 93 9.57 -7.47 1.64
N CYS A 94 9.81 -6.18 1.43
CA CYS A 94 8.75 -5.18 1.46
C CYS A 94 9.00 -4.13 0.37
N ILE A 95 8.03 -3.95 -0.51
CA ILE A 95 8.09 -2.98 -1.60
C ILE A 95 6.88 -2.07 -1.51
N GLY A 96 7.11 -0.76 -1.55
CA GLY A 96 6.09 0.27 -1.61
C GLY A 96 6.23 1.17 -2.84
N TYR A 97 5.12 1.52 -3.48
CA TYR A 97 5.05 2.48 -4.57
C TYR A 97 4.25 3.70 -4.15
N GLU A 98 4.76 4.90 -4.44
CA GLU A 98 4.07 6.15 -4.24
C GLU A 98 4.41 7.12 -5.36
N ILE A 99 3.40 7.68 -6.00
CA ILE A 99 3.58 8.61 -7.11
C ILE A 99 3.80 10.05 -6.63
N ASP A 100 3.16 10.41 -5.53
CA ASP A 100 3.27 11.74 -4.94
C ASP A 100 4.57 11.85 -4.12
N LYS A 101 5.45 12.75 -4.56
CA LYS A 101 6.78 12.87 -3.98
C LYS A 101 6.79 13.26 -2.51
N GLU A 102 5.85 14.08 -2.04
CA GLU A 102 5.83 14.49 -0.64
C GLU A 102 5.52 13.32 0.30
N TYR A 103 4.54 12.47 -0.06
CA TYR A 103 4.26 11.25 0.70
C TYR A 103 5.40 10.23 0.57
N PHE A 104 5.95 10.08 -0.64
CA PHE A 104 7.09 9.20 -0.87
C PHE A 104 8.30 9.57 0.00
N ASP A 105 8.65 10.86 0.09
CA ASP A 105 9.81 11.32 0.87
C ASP A 105 9.66 10.93 2.35
N VAL A 106 8.46 11.04 2.90
CA VAL A 106 8.16 10.57 4.27
C VAL A 106 8.27 9.04 4.35
N ALA A 107 7.60 8.31 3.45
CA ALA A 107 7.67 6.84 3.46
C ALA A 107 9.11 6.33 3.32
N SER A 108 9.88 6.92 2.42
CA SER A 108 11.29 6.55 2.20
C SER A 108 12.14 6.82 3.44
N SER A 109 11.95 7.99 4.10
CA SER A 109 12.72 8.35 5.30
C SER A 109 12.45 7.43 6.48
N LEU A 110 11.19 6.99 6.64
CA LEU A 110 10.79 6.15 7.77
C LEU A 110 11.08 4.66 7.55
N TRP A 111 10.83 4.14 6.34
CA TRP A 111 10.78 2.71 6.12
C TRP A 111 12.02 2.12 5.43
N SER A 112 12.80 2.92 4.67
CA SER A 112 14.01 2.40 4.02
C SER A 112 15.08 1.96 5.04
N TYR A 113 15.10 2.53 6.23
CA TYR A 113 15.99 2.10 7.32
C TYR A 113 15.74 0.63 7.74
N HIS A 114 14.52 0.14 7.59
CA HIS A 114 14.17 -1.25 7.85
C HIS A 114 14.53 -2.21 6.70
N GLY A 115 15.25 -1.74 5.69
CA GLY A 115 15.59 -2.51 4.50
C GLY A 115 14.44 -2.64 3.49
N PHE A 116 13.40 -1.83 3.63
CA PHE A 116 12.24 -1.83 2.74
C PHE A 116 12.49 -0.96 1.51
N GLU A 117 12.02 -1.44 0.35
CA GLU A 117 12.24 -0.79 -0.93
C GLU A 117 11.08 0.15 -1.26
N MET A 118 11.26 1.48 -1.04
CA MET A 118 10.30 2.50 -1.43
C MET A 118 10.63 3.08 -2.80
N LYS A 119 9.63 3.22 -3.68
CA LYS A 119 9.79 3.70 -5.07
C LYS A 119 8.86 4.87 -5.36
N ASN A 120 9.43 6.02 -5.76
CA ASN A 120 8.63 7.15 -6.25
C ASN A 120 8.27 6.95 -7.72
N LEU A 121 7.32 6.05 -7.98
CA LEU A 121 6.91 5.64 -9.32
C LEU A 121 5.41 5.37 -9.37
N ASP A 122 4.81 5.55 -10.55
CA ASP A 122 3.46 5.09 -10.84
C ASP A 122 3.42 3.55 -10.90
N PHE A 123 2.77 2.93 -9.94
CA PHE A 123 2.62 1.48 -9.87
C PHE A 123 2.03 0.87 -11.14
N THR A 124 1.07 1.54 -11.77
CA THR A 124 0.40 1.03 -12.97
C THR A 124 1.31 0.92 -14.20
N ARG A 125 2.53 1.47 -14.10
CA ARG A 125 3.57 1.43 -15.14
C ARG A 125 4.71 0.48 -14.80
N GLN A 126 4.57 -0.26 -13.68
CA GLN A 126 5.64 -1.15 -13.23
C GLN A 126 5.32 -2.62 -13.52
N ASN A 127 6.38 -3.41 -13.58
CA ASN A 127 6.31 -4.85 -13.67
C ASN A 127 7.06 -5.49 -12.50
N PRO A 128 6.63 -6.68 -12.03
CA PRO A 128 7.35 -7.38 -10.99
C PRO A 128 8.78 -7.69 -11.44
N SER A 129 9.74 -7.44 -10.55
CA SER A 129 11.13 -7.86 -10.70
C SER A 129 11.43 -8.92 -9.65
N GLY A 130 11.81 -10.11 -10.09
CA GLY A 130 12.13 -11.23 -9.19
C GLY A 130 10.91 -12.00 -8.68
N LYS A 131 11.01 -12.53 -7.45
CA LYS A 131 9.94 -13.37 -6.87
C LYS A 131 8.68 -12.57 -6.58
N GLN A 132 7.53 -13.19 -6.87
CA GLN A 132 6.21 -12.67 -6.51
C GLN A 132 6.03 -12.58 -4.99
N VAL A 133 5.09 -11.74 -4.56
CA VAL A 133 4.81 -11.52 -3.13
C VAL A 133 3.66 -12.42 -2.65
N ASN A 134 3.64 -12.71 -1.36
CA ASN A 134 2.59 -13.51 -0.74
C ASN A 134 1.58 -12.70 0.07
N LEU A 135 1.86 -11.41 0.31
CA LEU A 135 0.95 -10.50 0.99
C LEU A 135 0.91 -9.15 0.28
N LEU A 136 -0.29 -8.68 0.00
CA LEU A 136 -0.57 -7.34 -0.49
C LEU A 136 -1.68 -6.73 0.35
N ILE A 137 -1.47 -5.54 0.91
CA ILE A 137 -2.53 -4.76 1.54
C ILE A 137 -2.41 -3.33 1.03
N SER A 138 -3.53 -2.72 0.63
CA SER A 138 -3.50 -1.37 0.08
C SER A 138 -4.82 -0.63 0.23
N ASN A 139 -4.70 0.68 0.40
CA ASN A 139 -5.75 1.66 0.20
C ASN A 139 -5.47 2.39 -1.13
N PRO A 140 -5.95 1.88 -2.27
CA PRO A 140 -5.62 2.43 -3.57
C PRO A 140 -6.29 3.79 -3.80
N PRO A 141 -5.79 4.62 -4.74
CA PRO A 141 -6.36 5.93 -5.00
C PRO A 141 -7.80 5.86 -5.54
N TYR A 142 -8.74 6.58 -4.88
CA TYR A 142 -10.18 6.59 -5.24
C TYR A 142 -10.52 7.62 -6.32
N VAL A 143 -9.70 7.68 -7.38
CA VAL A 143 -9.96 8.57 -8.52
C VAL A 143 -11.16 8.05 -9.30
N ARG A 144 -12.21 8.89 -9.41
CA ARG A 144 -13.42 8.55 -10.16
C ARG A 144 -13.14 8.51 -11.67
N HIS A 145 -13.87 7.70 -12.42
CA HIS A 145 -13.68 7.48 -13.85
C HIS A 145 -13.65 8.77 -14.69
N HIS A 146 -14.41 9.81 -14.34
CA HIS A 146 -14.43 11.07 -15.07
C HIS A 146 -13.19 11.96 -14.85
N TYR A 147 -12.36 11.66 -13.86
CA TYR A 147 -11.05 12.32 -13.64
C TYR A 147 -9.89 11.58 -14.31
N ILE A 148 -10.13 10.40 -14.89
CA ILE A 148 -9.12 9.65 -15.64
C ILE A 148 -9.26 10.04 -17.11
N THR A 149 -8.18 10.51 -17.75
CA THR A 149 -8.23 10.91 -19.16
C THR A 149 -8.54 9.72 -20.07
N VAL A 150 -9.01 10.01 -21.30
CA VAL A 150 -9.35 8.96 -22.28
C VAL A 150 -8.11 8.13 -22.63
N GLU A 151 -6.97 8.80 -22.83
CA GLU A 151 -5.70 8.16 -23.16
C GLU A 151 -5.26 7.21 -22.04
N GLU A 152 -5.36 7.66 -20.78
CA GLU A 152 -4.98 6.86 -19.62
C GLU A 152 -5.93 5.67 -19.41
N LYS A 153 -7.24 5.86 -19.59
CA LYS A 153 -8.20 4.73 -19.59
C LYS A 153 -7.89 3.71 -20.68
N THR A 154 -7.57 4.17 -21.88
CA THR A 154 -7.22 3.28 -22.99
C THR A 154 -5.98 2.47 -22.68
N ARG A 155 -4.95 3.11 -22.11
CA ARG A 155 -3.72 2.45 -21.67
C ARG A 155 -4.01 1.40 -20.58
N LEU A 156 -4.74 1.80 -19.55
CA LEU A 156 -5.05 0.93 -18.40
C LEU A 156 -5.93 -0.26 -18.81
N ASN A 157 -6.95 -0.04 -19.65
CA ASN A 157 -7.80 -1.12 -20.18
C ASN A 157 -6.99 -2.14 -20.97
N LYS A 158 -6.08 -1.67 -21.84
CA LYS A 158 -5.20 -2.55 -22.60
C LYS A 158 -4.29 -3.37 -21.70
N LEU A 159 -3.71 -2.75 -20.67
CA LEU A 159 -2.86 -3.44 -19.71
C LEU A 159 -3.64 -4.52 -18.93
N VAL A 160 -4.83 -4.19 -18.41
CA VAL A 160 -5.68 -5.14 -17.69
C VAL A 160 -6.10 -6.29 -18.60
N TYR A 161 -6.52 -5.99 -19.84
CA TYR A 161 -6.87 -7.05 -20.79
C TYR A 161 -5.71 -8.00 -21.08
N ASN A 162 -4.52 -7.46 -21.28
CA ASN A 162 -3.32 -8.27 -21.54
C ASN A 162 -2.90 -9.12 -20.32
N GLU A 163 -3.14 -8.61 -19.10
CA GLU A 163 -2.69 -9.27 -17.88
C GLU A 163 -3.65 -10.35 -17.39
N VAL A 164 -4.96 -10.04 -17.40
CA VAL A 164 -5.98 -10.91 -16.78
C VAL A 164 -7.12 -11.30 -17.73
N GLY A 165 -7.08 -10.86 -19.00
CA GLY A 165 -8.09 -11.20 -20.01
C GLY A 165 -9.47 -10.54 -19.78
N ILE A 166 -9.57 -9.53 -18.91
CA ILE A 166 -10.84 -8.90 -18.52
C ILE A 166 -11.00 -7.54 -19.20
N ASN A 167 -12.15 -7.31 -19.82
CA ASN A 167 -12.56 -6.00 -20.26
C ASN A 167 -13.22 -5.26 -19.10
N ILE A 168 -12.58 -4.19 -18.62
CA ILE A 168 -13.10 -3.37 -17.54
C ILE A 168 -14.04 -2.29 -18.05
N SER A 169 -15.10 -1.98 -17.28
CA SER A 169 -16.06 -0.93 -17.62
C SER A 169 -15.39 0.44 -17.72
N GLY A 170 -15.75 1.24 -18.70
CA GLY A 170 -15.32 2.65 -18.81
C GLY A 170 -15.73 3.55 -17.62
N LEU A 171 -16.63 3.05 -16.77
CA LEU A 171 -17.05 3.69 -15.51
C LEU A 171 -16.23 3.24 -14.28
N ALA A 172 -15.23 2.38 -14.48
CA ALA A 172 -14.38 1.92 -13.38
C ALA A 172 -13.50 3.05 -12.86
N GLY A 173 -13.40 3.16 -11.53
CA GLY A 173 -12.45 4.05 -10.87
C GLY A 173 -11.04 3.47 -10.89
N LEU A 174 -10.04 4.31 -10.58
CA LEU A 174 -8.63 3.95 -10.64
C LEU A 174 -8.29 2.75 -9.74
N TYR A 175 -8.93 2.62 -8.57
CA TYR A 175 -8.73 1.51 -7.64
C TYR A 175 -8.93 0.13 -8.29
N SER A 176 -9.87 0.01 -9.24
CA SER A 176 -10.13 -1.25 -9.95
C SER A 176 -8.94 -1.69 -10.80
N TYR A 177 -8.24 -0.73 -11.42
CA TYR A 177 -7.02 -1.00 -12.18
C TYR A 177 -5.87 -1.43 -11.27
N PHE A 178 -5.73 -0.79 -10.10
CA PHE A 178 -4.74 -1.20 -9.10
C PHE A 178 -4.94 -2.66 -8.69
N MET A 179 -6.18 -3.05 -8.36
CA MET A 179 -6.52 -4.43 -7.97
C MET A 179 -6.16 -5.44 -9.07
N LEU A 180 -6.58 -5.18 -10.32
CA LEU A 180 -6.37 -6.11 -11.43
C LEU A 180 -4.90 -6.18 -11.86
N LEU A 181 -4.20 -5.05 -11.94
CA LEU A 181 -2.78 -5.01 -12.32
C LEU A 181 -1.86 -5.57 -11.22
N SER A 182 -2.31 -5.62 -9.97
CA SER A 182 -1.57 -6.24 -8.89
C SER A 182 -1.49 -7.77 -9.02
N HIS A 183 -2.38 -8.40 -9.77
CA HIS A 183 -2.45 -9.84 -9.90
C HIS A 183 -1.12 -10.48 -10.34
N LYS A 184 -0.41 -9.84 -11.27
CA LYS A 184 0.92 -10.31 -11.74
C LYS A 184 2.01 -10.31 -10.66
N TRP A 185 1.80 -9.58 -9.56
CA TRP A 185 2.76 -9.50 -8.46
C TRP A 185 2.56 -10.59 -7.42
N LEU A 186 1.38 -11.24 -7.40
CA LEU A 186 0.96 -12.18 -6.37
C LEU A 186 1.38 -13.61 -6.70
N ALA A 187 2.03 -14.26 -5.74
CA ALA A 187 2.31 -15.68 -5.81
C ALA A 187 1.02 -16.53 -5.71
N PRO A 188 1.00 -17.75 -6.21
CA PRO A 188 -0.10 -18.68 -5.95
C PRO A 188 -0.36 -18.84 -4.45
N GLY A 189 -1.61 -18.66 -4.02
CA GLY A 189 -1.99 -18.70 -2.60
C GLY A 189 -1.68 -17.42 -1.81
N ALA A 190 -1.25 -16.34 -2.47
CA ALA A 190 -1.05 -15.05 -1.82
C ALA A 190 -2.35 -14.47 -1.27
N VAL A 191 -2.23 -13.71 -0.18
CA VAL A 191 -3.33 -12.96 0.43
C VAL A 191 -3.30 -11.53 -0.07
N SER A 192 -4.47 -10.99 -0.50
CA SER A 192 -4.59 -9.58 -0.86
C SER A 192 -5.75 -8.91 -0.13
N GLY A 193 -5.47 -7.83 0.60
CA GLY A 193 -6.43 -6.99 1.32
C GLY A 193 -6.58 -5.63 0.65
N TRP A 194 -7.83 -5.21 0.40
CA TRP A 194 -8.11 -3.95 -0.28
C TRP A 194 -9.12 -3.12 0.48
N LEU A 195 -8.72 -1.92 0.87
CA LEU A 195 -9.67 -0.92 1.33
C LEU A 195 -10.27 -0.23 0.11
N ILE A 196 -11.58 -0.40 -0.09
CA ILE A 196 -12.30 0.16 -1.24
C ILE A 196 -13.53 0.94 -0.78
N PRO A 197 -13.98 1.99 -1.53
CA PRO A 197 -15.15 2.76 -1.14
C PRO A 197 -16.41 1.90 -1.19
N LYS A 198 -17.23 1.99 -0.15
CA LYS A 198 -18.59 1.43 -0.18
C LYS A 198 -19.41 2.18 -1.23
N LYS A 199 -20.05 1.48 -2.15
CA LYS A 199 -21.09 2.08 -3.00
C LYS A 199 -22.24 2.52 -2.09
N THR A 200 -22.49 3.81 -2.02
CA THR A 200 -23.74 4.38 -1.50
C THR A 200 -24.76 4.42 -2.61
#